data_6750139eb7417802836a40ee8f042344
#
_entry.id   6750139eb7417802836a40ee8f042344
#
_cell.length_a   1.000
_cell.length_b   1.000
_cell.length_c   1.000
_cell.angle_alpha   90.00
_cell.angle_beta   90.00
_cell.angle_gamma   90.00
#
_symmetry.space_group_name_H-M   'P 1'
#
loop_
_entity.id
_entity.type
_entity.pdbx_description
1 polymer ?
#
loop_
_entity_poly.entity_id
_entity_poly.type
_entity_poly.pdbx_seq_one_letter_code
_entity_poly.pdbx_strand_id
1 'polypeptide(L)' 'MLINCKVGDKFIYHAGKLLSKHGYFHAEDLKLKCHVVEILDDAIILESNCSKKNRYYMTEETKELYEKEEN' A
#
# COMPACT_ATOMS: atom_id res chain seq x y z
N MET A 1 2.18 3.39 16.49
CA MET A 1 1.66 2.64 15.31
C MET A 1 1.11 3.61 14.29
N LEU A 2 1.48 3.47 13.04
CA LEU A 2 1.10 4.37 11.96
C LEU A 2 -0.41 4.40 11.71
N ILE A 3 -1.01 3.25 11.58
CA ILE A 3 -2.46 3.07 11.49
C ILE A 3 -2.83 1.79 12.24
N ASN A 4 -4.11 1.67 12.56
CA ASN A 4 -4.59 0.49 13.29
C ASN A 4 -4.79 -0.69 12.33
N CYS A 5 -3.86 -1.64 12.35
CA CYS A 5 -3.92 -2.84 11.53
C CYS A 5 -3.07 -3.95 12.14
N LYS A 6 -3.14 -5.13 11.55
CA LYS A 6 -2.38 -6.30 11.99
C LYS A 6 -1.82 -7.05 10.79
N VAL A 7 -0.82 -7.90 11.04
CA VAL A 7 -0.24 -8.78 10.01
C VAL A 7 -1.35 -9.63 9.39
N GLY A 8 -1.38 -9.68 8.06
CA GLY A 8 -2.41 -10.38 7.32
C GLY A 8 -3.55 -9.50 6.82
N ASP A 9 -3.70 -8.30 7.36
CA ASP A 9 -4.72 -7.38 6.87
C ASP A 9 -4.45 -7.02 5.42
N LYS A 10 -5.52 -6.87 4.66
CA LYS A 10 -5.45 -6.62 3.22
C LYS A 10 -5.64 -5.15 2.92
N PHE A 11 -4.85 -4.65 1.99
CA PHE A 11 -4.91 -3.27 1.53
C PHE A 11 -4.91 -3.19 0.02
N ILE A 12 -5.41 -2.07 -0.48
CA ILE A 12 -5.28 -1.70 -1.89
C ILE A 12 -4.31 -0.53 -1.95
N TYR A 13 -3.23 -0.71 -2.70
CA TYR A 13 -2.26 0.35 -2.94
C TYR A 13 -2.64 1.08 -4.22
N HIS A 14 -2.95 2.36 -4.09
CA HIS A 14 -3.33 3.21 -5.23
C HIS A 14 -2.08 3.77 -5.92
N ALA A 15 -1.36 2.90 -6.60
CA ALA A 15 -0.12 3.27 -7.29
C ALA A 15 -0.36 4.34 -8.36
N GLY A 16 -1.54 4.35 -8.96
CA GLY A 16 -1.89 5.34 -9.97
C GLY A 16 -1.88 6.77 -9.43
N LYS A 17 -2.25 6.96 -8.17
CA LYS A 17 -2.21 8.29 -7.56
C LYS A 17 -0.78 8.82 -7.48
N LEU A 18 0.18 7.95 -7.14
CA LEU A 18 1.58 8.34 -7.09
C LEU A 18 2.12 8.66 -8.48
N LEU A 19 1.80 7.82 -9.45
CA LEU A 19 2.24 8.03 -10.83
C LEU A 19 1.63 9.29 -11.43
N SER A 20 0.37 9.59 -11.12
CA SER A 20 -0.28 10.83 -11.56
C SER A 20 0.43 12.07 -11.04
N LYS A 21 0.89 12.04 -9.79
CA LYS A 21 1.66 13.15 -9.21
C LYS A 21 2.96 13.40 -9.97
N HIS A 22 3.49 12.38 -10.64
CA HIS A 22 4.72 12.45 -11.43
C HIS A 22 4.46 12.61 -12.93
N GLY A 23 3.21 12.87 -13.34
CA GLY A 23 2.88 13.13 -14.73
C GLY A 23 2.44 11.94 -15.56
N TYR A 24 2.25 10.79 -14.97
CA TYR A 24 1.83 9.56 -15.68
C TYR A 24 0.32 9.39 -15.60
N PHE A 25 -0.42 10.28 -16.25
CA PHE A 25 -1.88 10.35 -16.14
C PHE A 25 -2.62 9.12 -16.62
N HIS A 26 -2.01 8.31 -17.47
CA HIS A 26 -2.64 7.07 -17.97
C HIS A 26 -2.69 5.95 -16.94
N ALA A 27 -1.99 6.11 -15.83
CA ALA A 27 -1.91 5.09 -14.78
C ALA A 27 -2.79 5.41 -13.56
N GLU A 28 -3.66 6.42 -13.64
CA GLU A 28 -4.44 6.88 -12.48
C GLU A 28 -5.34 5.81 -11.86
N ASP A 29 -5.77 4.81 -12.65
CA ASP A 29 -6.61 3.72 -12.16
C ASP A 29 -5.82 2.50 -11.69
N LEU A 30 -4.50 2.59 -11.68
CA LEU A 30 -3.67 1.46 -11.27
C LEU A 30 -3.79 1.21 -9.77
N LYS A 31 -4.31 0.04 -9.43
CA LYS A 31 -4.49 -0.41 -8.04
C LYS A 31 -3.84 -1.77 -7.88
N LEU A 32 -3.13 -1.95 -6.78
CA LEU A 32 -2.43 -3.19 -6.49
C LEU A 32 -2.90 -3.75 -5.15
N LYS A 33 -3.29 -5.01 -5.13
CA LYS A 33 -3.71 -5.68 -3.90
C LYS A 33 -2.49 -6.18 -3.14
N CYS A 34 -2.45 -5.93 -1.86
CA CYS A 34 -1.35 -6.32 -1.01
C CYS A 34 -1.84 -6.68 0.40
N HIS A 35 -0.95 -7.18 1.21
CA HIS A 35 -1.27 -7.55 2.58
C HIS A 35 -0.11 -7.21 3.50
N VAL A 36 -0.41 -6.97 4.76
CA VAL A 36 0.58 -6.62 5.77
C VAL A 36 1.41 -7.83 6.14
N VAL A 37 2.74 -7.69 6.10
CA VAL A 37 3.68 -8.74 6.51
C VAL A 37 4.46 -8.35 7.76
N GLU A 38 4.63 -7.06 8.04
CA GLU A 38 5.35 -6.60 9.22
C GLU A 38 4.87 -5.22 9.62
N ILE A 39 4.80 -4.97 10.92
CA ILE A 39 4.40 -3.67 11.46
C ILE A 39 5.56 -3.12 12.29
N LEU A 40 6.03 -1.93 11.91
CA LEU A 40 7.07 -1.20 12.61
C LEU A 40 6.44 0.05 13.26
N ASP A 41 7.19 0.72 14.12
CA ASP A 41 6.68 1.91 14.81
C ASP A 41 6.30 3.04 13.85
N ASP A 42 7.09 3.23 12.79
CA ASP A 42 6.94 4.34 11.86
C ASP A 42 6.60 3.89 10.43
N ALA A 43 6.43 2.60 10.22
CA ALA A 43 6.15 2.07 8.88
C ALA A 43 5.42 0.74 8.96
N ILE A 44 4.70 0.42 7.89
CA ILE A 44 4.04 -0.87 7.72
C ILE A 44 4.56 -1.46 6.43
N ILE A 45 5.05 -2.69 6.50
CA ILE A 45 5.59 -3.39 5.33
C ILE A 45 4.51 -4.30 4.79
N LEU A 46 4.21 -4.14 3.50
CA LEU A 46 3.22 -4.92 2.80
C LEU A 46 3.89 -5.68 1.66
N GLU A 47 3.24 -6.75 1.23
CA GLU A 47 3.70 -7.57 0.13
C GLU A 47 2.57 -7.74 -0.87
N SER A 48 2.91 -7.73 -2.16
CA SER A 48 1.92 -7.94 -3.22
C SER A 48 1.28 -9.33 -3.08
N ASN A 49 -0.04 -9.40 -3.29
CA ASN A 49 -0.74 -10.67 -3.31
C ASN A 49 -0.33 -11.54 -4.50
N CYS A 50 0.21 -10.92 -5.55
CA CYS A 50 0.57 -11.62 -6.79
C CYS A 50 2.05 -11.99 -6.86
N SER A 51 2.91 -11.38 -6.05
CA SER A 51 4.36 -11.62 -6.13
C SER A 51 5.02 -11.34 -4.79
N LYS A 52 5.70 -12.34 -4.26
CA LYS A 52 6.46 -12.20 -3.02
C LYS A 52 7.67 -11.27 -3.15
N LYS A 53 8.06 -10.94 -4.37
CA LYS A 53 9.20 -10.06 -4.62
C LYS A 53 8.86 -8.59 -4.50
N ASN A 54 7.58 -8.23 -4.61
CA ASN A 54 7.14 -6.84 -4.57
C ASN A 54 6.69 -6.48 -3.16
N ARG A 55 7.46 -5.62 -2.51
CA ARG A 55 7.15 -5.11 -1.19
C ARG A 55 6.92 -3.61 -1.23
N TYR A 56 6.03 -3.16 -0.37
CA TYR A 56 5.67 -1.75 -0.28
C TYR A 56 5.85 -1.29 1.15
N TYR A 57 6.25 -0.04 1.30
CA TYR A 57 6.47 0.56 2.62
C TYR A 57 5.45 1.68 2.82
N MET A 58 4.50 1.47 3.69
CA MET A 58 3.55 2.50 4.08
C MET A 58 4.16 3.32 5.21
N THR A 59 4.33 4.62 4.98
CA THR A 59 4.85 5.56 5.97
C THR A 59 3.83 6.68 6.18
N GLU A 60 4.12 7.59 7.11
CA GLU A 60 3.25 8.74 7.34
C GLU A 60 3.03 9.55 6.05
N GLU A 61 4.05 9.62 5.19
CA GLU A 61 3.99 10.36 3.93
C GLU A 61 3.18 9.65 2.85
N THR A 62 3.12 8.32 2.88
CA THR A 62 2.49 7.51 1.83
C THR A 62 1.22 6.81 2.27
N LYS A 63 0.84 6.88 3.54
CA LYS A 63 -0.31 6.13 4.04
C LYS A 63 -1.62 6.46 3.32
N GLU A 64 -1.76 7.66 2.79
CA GLU A 64 -2.94 8.08 2.05
C GLU A 64 -3.14 7.32 0.73
N LEU A 65 -2.08 6.67 0.23
CA LEU A 65 -2.13 5.89 -1.01
C LEU A 65 -2.66 4.47 -0.77
N TYR A 66 -2.88 4.10 0.48
CA TYR A 66 -3.31 2.76 0.85
C TYR A 66 -4.72 2.81 1.42
N GLU A 67 -5.56 1.88 0.98
CA GLU A 67 -6.92 1.74 1.47
C GLU A 67 -7.08 0.34 2.05
N LYS A 68 -7.55 0.27 3.29
CA LYS A 68 -7.78 -1.02 3.94
C LYS A 68 -9.00 -1.71 3.33
N GLU A 69 -8.82 -2.95 2.88
CA GLU A 69 -9.93 -3.76 2.41
C GLU A 69 -10.70 -4.30 3.62
N GLU A 70 -11.99 -4.05 3.63
CA GLU A 70 -12.88 -4.60 4.64
C GLU A 70 -13.63 -5.79 4.04
N ASN A 71 -13.66 -6.86 4.81
CA ASN A 71 -14.37 -8.07 4.39
C ASN A 71 -15.85 -7.95 4.77
#